data_1cc46720c321de2c69b2715e6f3d0a42
#
_entry.id   1cc46720c321de2c69b2715e6f3d0a42
#
_cell.length_a   1.000
_cell.length_b   1.000
_cell.length_c   1.000
_cell.angle_alpha   90.00
_cell.angle_beta   90.00
_cell.angle_gamma   90.00
#
_symmetry.space_group_name_H-M   'P 1'
#
loop_
_entity.id
_entity.type
_entity.pdbx_description
1 polymer ?
#
loop_
_entity_poly.entity_id
_entity_poly.type
_entity_poly.pdbx_seq_one_letter_code
_entity_poly.pdbx_strand_id
1 'polypeptide(L)'
;MVDMYKIFILDVALLNTFLAAADTDYVNAIIGKGNSHLLINQAEVFNVLDLKTITTEPDCHVRIPKVILAKLIRSGSIELRISDGIVEMKLLDEHENCYCTAKFLKQDFPVNDYKFKMEVIRNLSDEAQIDLAQFESLEKLMRTTKSILNVSDGVAMIVATNGRVYKEVSSNYKFAVTQFAYSLLKRCSEIVYNVDNFLIAQKNGLTVIVNKCKSFSNSEYTLFTEQKASIVCGIGLTDLKYFLNKMHSDNSNIKLNLQNRTSHFNLGTISYEVPIEVNDLKGAPNADYTVSIPESIVREVLFSIETKGATLAKKRTFTQIRIKNLLIVF
;
A
#
# COMPACT_ATOMS: atom_id res chain seq x y z
N MET A 1 36.23 0.38 -29.65
CA MET A 1 35.56 1.69 -29.55
C MET A 1 35.04 1.78 -28.16
N VAL A 2 35.14 2.93 -27.48
CA VAL A 2 34.64 3.13 -26.12
C VAL A 2 33.43 4.04 -26.23
N ASP A 3 32.23 3.50 -25.91
CA ASP A 3 31.00 4.28 -25.92
C ASP A 3 30.87 5.02 -24.59
N MET A 4 30.57 6.32 -24.65
CA MET A 4 30.44 7.18 -23.46
C MET A 4 29.04 7.77 -23.33
N TYR A 5 28.46 7.62 -22.12
CA TYR A 5 27.15 8.16 -21.76
C TYR A 5 27.24 8.94 -20.46
N LYS A 6 26.59 10.11 -20.39
CA LYS A 6 26.47 10.89 -19.16
C LYS A 6 24.99 11.11 -18.84
N ILE A 7 24.52 10.54 -17.73
CA ILE A 7 23.13 10.56 -17.27
C ILE A 7 23.05 11.48 -16.05
N PHE A 8 22.10 12.41 -16.03
CA PHE A 8 21.92 13.37 -14.94
C PHE A 8 20.85 12.90 -13.97
N ILE A 9 21.20 12.86 -12.68
CA ILE A 9 20.31 12.57 -11.58
C ILE A 9 20.06 13.88 -10.82
N LEU A 10 18.93 14.52 -11.11
CA LEU A 10 18.58 15.82 -10.52
C LEU A 10 17.88 15.68 -9.17
N ASP A 11 17.21 14.56 -8.93
CA ASP A 11 16.42 14.32 -7.72
C ASP A 11 16.72 12.91 -7.17
N VAL A 12 17.54 12.86 -6.13
CA VAL A 12 17.92 11.61 -5.46
C VAL A 12 16.74 11.02 -4.66
N ALA A 13 15.79 11.84 -4.20
CA ALA A 13 14.61 11.32 -3.50
C ALA A 13 13.72 10.53 -4.45
N LEU A 14 13.56 10.98 -5.71
CA LEU A 14 12.88 10.21 -6.74
C LEU A 14 13.63 8.92 -7.10
N LEU A 15 14.95 8.97 -7.24
CA LEU A 15 15.76 7.78 -7.47
C LEU A 15 15.59 6.78 -6.31
N ASN A 16 15.62 7.22 -5.07
CA ASN A 16 15.41 6.36 -3.91
C ASN A 16 14.00 5.76 -3.88
N THR A 17 12.98 6.54 -4.25
CA THR A 17 11.60 6.05 -4.38
C THR A 17 11.51 4.98 -5.47
N PHE A 18 12.15 5.22 -6.61
CA PHE A 18 12.24 4.26 -7.71
C PHE A 18 12.95 2.97 -7.26
N LEU A 19 14.12 3.08 -6.61
CA LEU A 19 14.90 1.93 -6.14
C LEU A 19 14.21 1.15 -5.02
N ALA A 20 13.40 1.81 -4.17
CA ALA A 20 12.66 1.15 -3.09
C ALA A 20 11.62 0.13 -3.61
N ALA A 21 11.18 0.27 -4.85
CA ALA A 21 10.28 -0.67 -5.49
C ALA A 21 11.01 -1.92 -6.06
N ALA A 22 12.34 -1.92 -6.11
CA ALA A 22 13.12 -3.00 -6.67
C ALA A 22 13.40 -4.09 -5.63
N ASP A 23 12.81 -5.26 -5.83
CA ASP A 23 13.22 -6.50 -5.17
C ASP A 23 14.12 -7.32 -6.12
N THR A 24 15.03 -6.62 -6.78
CA THR A 24 15.99 -7.17 -7.76
C THR A 24 17.35 -6.57 -7.52
N ASP A 25 18.40 -7.32 -7.83
CA ASP A 25 19.79 -6.88 -7.71
C ASP A 25 20.20 -5.88 -8.81
N TYR A 26 19.41 -5.79 -9.87
CA TYR A 26 19.70 -5.00 -11.06
C TYR A 26 18.54 -4.10 -11.46
N VAL A 27 18.90 -2.95 -12.02
CA VAL A 27 18.00 -2.00 -12.69
C VAL A 27 18.33 -2.05 -14.18
N ASN A 28 17.31 -2.15 -15.02
CA ASN A 28 17.48 -2.08 -16.47
C ASN A 28 17.58 -0.61 -16.90
N ALA A 29 18.52 -0.28 -17.76
CA ALA A 29 18.69 1.06 -18.29
C ALA A 29 18.62 1.05 -19.80
N ILE A 30 17.73 1.86 -20.38
CA ILE A 30 17.72 2.24 -21.79
C ILE A 30 18.32 3.62 -21.87
N ILE A 31 19.46 3.75 -22.50
CA ILE A 31 20.23 4.99 -22.56
C ILE A 31 20.24 5.46 -24.01
N GLY A 32 19.64 6.61 -24.24
CA GLY A 32 19.52 7.18 -25.59
C GLY A 32 19.89 8.65 -25.63
N LYS A 33 19.94 9.18 -26.84
CA LYS A 33 20.27 10.59 -27.07
C LYS A 33 19.18 11.51 -26.55
N GLY A 34 19.52 12.32 -25.55
CA GLY A 34 18.60 13.28 -24.91
C GLY A 34 17.79 12.72 -23.73
N ASN A 35 17.34 11.48 -23.82
CA ASN A 35 16.53 10.83 -22.77
C ASN A 35 17.05 9.42 -22.48
N SER A 36 17.03 9.08 -21.20
CA SER A 36 17.28 7.72 -20.71
C SER A 36 16.19 7.29 -19.76
N HIS A 37 16.00 5.98 -19.65
CA HIS A 37 14.99 5.39 -18.79
C HIS A 37 15.65 4.35 -17.89
N LEU A 38 15.51 4.48 -16.57
CA LEU A 38 15.74 3.38 -15.65
C LEU A 38 14.43 2.62 -15.45
N LEU A 39 14.48 1.30 -15.53
CA LEU A 39 13.30 0.44 -15.55
C LEU A 39 13.43 -0.66 -14.49
N ILE A 40 12.35 -0.85 -13.73
CA ILE A 40 12.16 -1.99 -12.83
C ILE A 40 10.89 -2.70 -13.27
N ASN A 41 10.99 -3.99 -13.61
CA ASN A 41 9.85 -4.80 -13.98
C ASN A 41 9.76 -6.02 -13.06
N GLN A 42 8.73 -6.06 -12.23
CA GLN A 42 8.40 -7.16 -11.33
C GLN A 42 6.96 -7.62 -11.59
N ALA A 43 6.55 -8.74 -11.01
CA ALA A 43 5.25 -9.34 -11.26
C ALA A 43 4.07 -8.37 -11.08
N GLU A 44 4.11 -7.54 -10.04
CA GLU A 44 3.02 -6.61 -9.71
C GLU A 44 3.29 -5.17 -10.09
N VAL A 45 4.55 -4.78 -10.30
CA VAL A 45 4.96 -3.37 -10.40
C VAL A 45 5.94 -3.17 -11.56
N PHE A 46 5.69 -2.13 -12.34
CA PHE A 46 6.61 -1.63 -13.34
C PHE A 46 6.88 -0.15 -13.08
N ASN A 47 8.13 0.19 -12.85
CA ASN A 47 8.55 1.57 -12.60
C ASN A 47 9.46 2.06 -13.72
N VAL A 48 9.27 3.31 -14.10
CA VAL A 48 10.12 4.04 -15.03
C VAL A 48 10.59 5.32 -14.37
N LEU A 49 11.89 5.58 -14.42
CA LEU A 49 12.46 6.88 -14.06
C LEU A 49 13.10 7.48 -15.31
N ASP A 50 12.55 8.58 -15.77
CA ASP A 50 13.03 9.33 -16.91
C ASP A 50 14.19 10.25 -16.50
N LEU A 51 15.29 10.19 -17.22
CA LEU A 51 16.51 10.92 -16.96
C LEU A 51 17.00 11.64 -18.21
N LYS A 52 17.65 12.78 -18.02
CA LYS A 52 18.35 13.46 -19.11
C LYS A 52 19.70 12.80 -19.38
N THR A 53 20.07 12.69 -20.64
CA THR A 53 21.32 12.09 -21.07
C THR A 53 22.03 12.95 -22.10
N ILE A 54 23.35 13.05 -21.97
CA ILE A 54 24.23 13.58 -23.00
C ILE A 54 25.07 12.42 -23.54
N THR A 55 24.93 12.17 -24.83
CA THR A 55 25.72 11.18 -25.57
C THR A 55 25.68 11.47 -27.06
N THR A 56 26.74 11.12 -27.78
CA THR A 56 26.79 11.06 -29.24
C THR A 56 26.65 9.63 -29.77
N GLU A 57 26.66 8.67 -28.85
CA GLU A 57 26.64 7.25 -29.12
C GLU A 57 25.21 6.74 -29.45
N PRO A 58 25.09 5.58 -30.12
CA PRO A 58 23.81 4.94 -30.35
C PRO A 58 23.13 4.50 -29.04
N ASP A 59 21.85 4.23 -29.09
CA ASP A 59 21.07 3.74 -27.93
C ASP A 59 21.70 2.46 -27.37
N CYS A 60 21.81 2.41 -26.06
CA CYS A 60 22.40 1.30 -25.33
C CYS A 60 21.41 0.72 -24.31
N HIS A 61 21.42 -0.59 -24.18
CA HIS A 61 20.65 -1.32 -23.19
C HIS A 61 21.63 -2.00 -22.21
N VAL A 62 21.45 -1.78 -20.91
CA VAL A 62 22.37 -2.34 -19.91
C VAL A 62 21.67 -2.57 -18.59
N ARG A 63 22.04 -3.64 -17.88
CA ARG A 63 21.66 -3.87 -16.49
C ARG A 63 22.67 -3.23 -15.56
N ILE A 64 22.22 -2.36 -14.66
CA ILE A 64 23.05 -1.67 -13.67
C ILE A 64 22.80 -2.31 -12.32
N PRO A 65 23.84 -2.71 -11.57
CA PRO A 65 23.66 -3.23 -10.22
C PRO A 65 23.01 -2.18 -9.32
N LYS A 66 21.87 -2.52 -8.70
CA LYS A 66 21.09 -1.62 -7.82
C LYS A 66 21.93 -1.04 -6.69
N VAL A 67 22.82 -1.86 -6.10
CA VAL A 67 23.70 -1.47 -5.00
C VAL A 67 24.62 -0.28 -5.36
N ILE A 68 24.96 -0.12 -6.63
CA ILE A 68 25.79 1.01 -7.08
C ILE A 68 24.93 2.28 -7.18
N LEU A 69 23.75 2.20 -7.78
CA LEU A 69 22.80 3.33 -7.85
C LEU A 69 22.40 3.82 -6.45
N ALA A 70 22.22 2.91 -5.50
CA ALA A 70 21.87 3.24 -4.12
C ALA A 70 22.98 3.99 -3.36
N LYS A 71 24.22 4.05 -3.89
CA LYS A 71 25.30 4.86 -3.33
C LYS A 71 25.24 6.33 -3.76
N LEU A 72 24.34 6.69 -4.65
CA LEU A 72 24.14 8.08 -5.04
C LEU A 72 23.41 8.82 -3.89
N ILE A 73 24.13 9.66 -3.17
CA ILE A 73 23.66 10.31 -1.94
C ILE A 73 23.16 11.74 -2.15
N ARG A 74 23.47 12.35 -3.30
CA ARG A 74 23.07 13.70 -3.71
C ARG A 74 22.96 13.81 -5.22
N SER A 75 22.32 14.87 -5.71
CA SER A 75 22.25 15.18 -7.14
C SER A 75 23.64 15.19 -7.79
N GLY A 76 23.68 14.83 -9.05
CA GLY A 76 24.92 14.72 -9.81
C GLY A 76 24.71 14.00 -11.12
N SER A 77 25.71 13.28 -11.58
CA SER A 77 25.64 12.52 -12.83
C SER A 77 26.28 11.14 -12.72
N ILE A 78 25.87 10.27 -13.63
CA ILE A 78 26.43 8.94 -13.83
C ILE A 78 27.15 8.96 -15.16
N GLU A 79 28.43 8.68 -15.17
CA GLU A 79 29.22 8.44 -16.37
C GLU A 79 29.34 6.95 -16.61
N LEU A 80 28.93 6.49 -17.78
CA LEU A 80 29.10 5.09 -18.22
C LEU A 80 30.06 5.04 -19.39
N ARG A 81 31.06 4.16 -19.29
CA ARG A 81 31.97 3.80 -20.37
C ARG A 81 31.82 2.32 -20.65
N ILE A 82 31.50 2.00 -21.90
CA ILE A 82 31.27 0.61 -22.31
C ILE A 82 32.36 0.24 -23.33
N SER A 83 33.15 -0.78 -23.01
CA SER A 83 34.20 -1.30 -23.84
C SER A 83 34.34 -2.81 -23.65
N ASP A 84 34.38 -3.57 -24.75
CA ASP A 84 34.63 -5.03 -24.74
C ASP A 84 33.75 -5.82 -23.77
N GLY A 85 32.48 -5.43 -23.67
CA GLY A 85 31.51 -6.10 -22.78
C GLY A 85 31.65 -5.75 -21.30
N ILE A 86 32.52 -4.77 -20.96
CA ILE A 86 32.69 -4.26 -19.60
C ILE A 86 32.07 -2.87 -19.51
N VAL A 87 31.33 -2.62 -18.45
CA VAL A 87 30.80 -1.31 -18.07
C VAL A 87 31.63 -0.75 -16.94
N GLU A 88 32.26 0.39 -17.15
CA GLU A 88 32.82 1.22 -16.10
C GLU A 88 31.85 2.35 -15.78
N MET A 89 31.38 2.42 -14.55
CA MET A 89 30.42 3.41 -14.07
C MET A 89 31.07 4.29 -13.02
N LYS A 90 30.96 5.62 -13.20
CA LYS A 90 31.39 6.61 -12.21
C LYS A 90 30.21 7.40 -11.70
N LEU A 91 30.12 7.59 -10.39
CA LEU A 91 29.17 8.50 -9.76
C LEU A 91 29.88 9.82 -9.51
N LEU A 92 29.36 10.90 -10.06
CA LEU A 92 29.89 12.24 -9.97
C LEU A 92 28.92 13.13 -9.17
N ASP A 93 29.45 13.98 -8.31
CA ASP A 93 28.65 15.01 -7.64
C ASP A 93 28.31 16.19 -8.58
N GLU A 94 27.60 17.19 -8.07
CA GLU A 94 27.23 18.40 -8.84
C GLU A 94 28.42 19.23 -9.33
N HIS A 95 29.59 19.03 -8.74
CA HIS A 95 30.86 19.65 -9.14
C HIS A 95 31.73 18.75 -10.02
N GLU A 96 31.15 17.64 -10.52
CA GLU A 96 31.82 16.63 -11.35
C GLU A 96 32.98 15.88 -10.64
N ASN A 97 33.07 15.93 -9.32
CA ASN A 97 34.02 15.12 -8.59
C ASN A 97 33.53 13.67 -8.50
N CYS A 98 34.40 12.75 -8.92
CA CYS A 98 34.12 11.33 -8.83
C CYS A 98 34.29 10.84 -7.39
N TYR A 99 33.23 10.29 -6.77
CA TYR A 99 33.29 9.74 -5.43
C TYR A 99 33.03 8.23 -5.38
N CYS A 100 32.61 7.62 -6.48
CA CYS A 100 32.45 6.18 -6.56
C CYS A 100 32.71 5.71 -8.00
N THR A 101 33.47 4.62 -8.13
CA THR A 101 33.70 3.94 -9.42
C THR A 101 33.38 2.46 -9.25
N ALA A 102 32.69 1.88 -10.23
CA ALA A 102 32.38 0.46 -10.28
C ALA A 102 32.65 -0.09 -11.68
N LYS A 103 33.03 -1.36 -11.74
CA LYS A 103 33.18 -2.10 -13.01
C LYS A 103 32.38 -3.39 -12.93
N PHE A 104 31.62 -3.69 -13.98
CA PHE A 104 30.80 -4.89 -14.07
C PHE A 104 30.65 -5.34 -15.53
N LEU A 105 30.24 -6.58 -15.72
CA LEU A 105 29.98 -7.11 -17.07
C LEU A 105 28.70 -6.52 -17.62
N LYS A 106 28.73 -6.11 -18.89
CA LYS A 106 27.54 -5.69 -19.63
C LYS A 106 26.57 -6.88 -19.74
N GLN A 107 25.35 -6.67 -19.31
CA GLN A 107 24.26 -7.61 -19.48
C GLN A 107 23.13 -6.91 -20.23
N ASP A 108 22.73 -7.47 -21.37
CA ASP A 108 21.59 -6.99 -22.14
C ASP A 108 20.28 -7.54 -21.56
N PHE A 109 19.17 -6.89 -21.88
CA PHE A 109 17.82 -7.33 -21.51
C PHE A 109 16.84 -7.11 -22.66
N PRO A 110 15.75 -7.91 -22.75
CA PRO A 110 14.76 -7.77 -23.80
C PRO A 110 13.93 -6.49 -23.61
N VAL A 111 13.93 -5.59 -24.59
CA VAL A 111 13.23 -4.29 -24.52
C VAL A 111 11.76 -4.39 -24.93
N ASN A 112 11.38 -5.42 -25.68
CA ASN A 112 10.02 -5.57 -26.21
C ASN A 112 8.94 -5.64 -25.12
N ASP A 113 9.25 -6.21 -23.94
CA ASP A 113 8.35 -6.34 -22.81
C ASP A 113 7.94 -4.97 -22.21
N TYR A 114 8.67 -3.91 -22.53
CA TYR A 114 8.42 -2.56 -21.99
C TYR A 114 7.62 -1.68 -22.94
N LYS A 115 7.61 -1.97 -24.25
CA LYS A 115 6.95 -1.12 -25.26
C LYS A 115 5.47 -0.91 -24.98
N PHE A 116 4.75 -1.99 -24.68
CA PHE A 116 3.31 -1.91 -24.36
C PHE A 116 3.03 -1.01 -23.15
N LYS A 117 3.80 -1.15 -22.07
CA LYS A 117 3.61 -0.35 -20.85
C LYS A 117 3.94 1.12 -21.11
N MET A 118 4.94 1.42 -21.94
CA MET A 118 5.26 2.81 -22.34
C MET A 118 4.16 3.43 -23.20
N GLU A 119 3.47 2.65 -24.02
CA GLU A 119 2.31 3.13 -24.80
C GLU A 119 1.13 3.48 -23.88
N VAL A 120 0.85 2.66 -22.86
CA VAL A 120 -0.18 2.95 -21.84
C VAL A 120 0.09 4.27 -21.15
N ILE A 121 1.34 4.56 -20.77
CA ILE A 121 1.73 5.83 -20.11
C ILE A 121 1.42 7.04 -21.01
N ARG A 122 1.57 6.94 -22.31
CA ARG A 122 1.37 8.04 -23.26
C ARG A 122 -0.10 8.40 -23.47
N ASN A 123 -1.02 7.50 -23.15
CA ASN A 123 -2.45 7.62 -23.42
C ASN A 123 -3.30 7.83 -22.16
N LEU A 124 -2.73 8.42 -21.11
CA LEU A 124 -3.47 8.69 -19.87
C LEU A 124 -4.54 9.76 -20.09
N SER A 125 -5.71 9.54 -19.51
CA SER A 125 -6.86 10.45 -19.51
C SER A 125 -7.10 11.02 -18.12
N ASP A 126 -7.44 12.31 -18.02
CA ASP A 126 -7.78 12.96 -16.75
C ASP A 126 -9.08 12.42 -16.14
N GLU A 127 -9.98 11.90 -16.96
CA GLU A 127 -11.25 11.31 -16.49
C GLU A 127 -11.08 10.07 -15.62
N ALA A 128 -9.94 9.41 -15.71
CA ALA A 128 -9.62 8.18 -14.96
C ALA A 128 -8.91 8.43 -13.62
N GLN A 129 -8.80 9.67 -13.15
CA GLN A 129 -8.05 10.02 -11.94
C GLN A 129 -8.74 9.57 -10.65
N ILE A 130 -7.95 9.05 -9.72
CA ILE A 130 -8.35 8.65 -8.37
C ILE A 130 -7.47 9.38 -7.38
N ASP A 131 -8.08 10.08 -6.40
CA ASP A 131 -7.37 10.64 -5.26
C ASP A 131 -7.18 9.56 -4.18
N LEU A 132 -5.93 9.20 -3.89
CA LEU A 132 -5.59 8.21 -2.87
C LEU A 132 -5.83 8.70 -1.43
N ALA A 133 -5.94 10.02 -1.21
CA ALA A 133 -6.21 10.58 0.13
C ALA A 133 -7.54 10.06 0.71
N GLN A 134 -8.52 9.74 -0.14
CA GLN A 134 -9.78 9.15 0.31
C GLN A 134 -9.62 7.80 1.03
N PHE A 135 -8.50 7.09 0.84
CA PHE A 135 -8.22 5.79 1.47
C PHE A 135 -7.27 5.87 2.68
N GLU A 136 -6.84 7.06 3.10
CA GLU A 136 -5.84 7.24 4.16
C GLU A 136 -6.19 6.52 5.46
N SER A 137 -7.46 6.55 5.88
CA SER A 137 -7.93 5.85 7.09
C SER A 137 -7.79 4.32 6.99
N LEU A 138 -7.72 3.75 5.78
CA LEU A 138 -7.52 2.32 5.53
C LEU A 138 -6.04 1.95 5.39
N GLU A 139 -5.15 2.89 5.07
CA GLU A 139 -3.74 2.61 4.81
C GLU A 139 -3.05 1.94 6.01
N LYS A 140 -3.25 2.47 7.22
CA LYS A 140 -2.68 1.91 8.44
C LYS A 140 -3.19 0.49 8.69
N LEU A 141 -4.47 0.26 8.45
CA LEU A 141 -5.09 -1.07 8.57
C LEU A 141 -4.53 -2.05 7.53
N MET A 142 -4.35 -1.63 6.28
CA MET A 142 -3.73 -2.45 5.24
C MET A 142 -2.33 -2.92 5.65
N ARG A 143 -1.53 -2.05 6.28
CA ARG A 143 -0.18 -2.40 6.76
C ARG A 143 -0.22 -3.45 7.86
N THR A 144 -1.15 -3.32 8.80
CA THR A 144 -1.30 -4.23 9.93
C THR A 144 -1.82 -5.60 9.49
N THR A 145 -2.84 -5.61 8.62
CA THR A 145 -3.52 -6.83 8.16
C THR A 145 -2.85 -7.47 6.95
N LYS A 146 -1.87 -6.80 6.31
CA LYS A 146 -1.25 -7.19 5.03
C LYS A 146 -2.27 -7.51 3.93
N SER A 147 -3.39 -6.80 3.94
CA SER A 147 -4.56 -7.09 3.12
C SER A 147 -4.55 -6.34 1.79
N ILE A 148 -5.45 -6.76 0.91
CA ILE A 148 -5.74 -6.11 -0.37
C ILE A 148 -6.78 -5.03 -0.11
N LEU A 149 -6.57 -3.82 -0.65
CA LEU A 149 -7.59 -2.81 -0.80
C LEU A 149 -8.44 -3.16 -2.01
N ASN A 150 -9.71 -3.43 -1.81
CA ASN A 150 -10.69 -3.64 -2.87
C ASN A 150 -11.68 -2.48 -2.89
N VAL A 151 -11.83 -1.84 -4.03
CA VAL A 151 -12.78 -0.74 -4.27
C VAL A 151 -13.77 -1.17 -5.32
N SER A 152 -15.05 -1.09 -5.01
CA SER A 152 -16.16 -1.41 -5.91
C SER A 152 -17.44 -0.77 -5.40
N ASP A 153 -18.30 -0.32 -6.30
CA ASP A 153 -19.65 0.13 -6.01
C ASP A 153 -19.73 1.27 -4.97
N GLY A 154 -18.77 2.21 -5.01
CA GLY A 154 -18.67 3.33 -4.05
C GLY A 154 -18.19 2.92 -2.65
N VAL A 155 -17.66 1.72 -2.49
CA VAL A 155 -17.19 1.19 -1.21
C VAL A 155 -15.77 0.68 -1.33
N ALA A 156 -14.89 1.10 -0.43
CA ALA A 156 -13.57 0.51 -0.21
C ALA A 156 -13.65 -0.53 0.90
N MET A 157 -12.99 -1.67 0.72
CA MET A 157 -12.97 -2.77 1.68
C MET A 157 -11.56 -3.31 1.85
N ILE A 158 -11.23 -3.67 3.08
CA ILE A 158 -10.06 -4.52 3.42
C ILE A 158 -10.54 -5.75 4.22
N VAL A 159 -9.82 -6.86 4.07
CA VAL A 159 -10.10 -8.11 4.80
C VAL A 159 -9.13 -8.22 5.96
N ALA A 160 -9.65 -8.32 7.19
CA ALA A 160 -8.92 -8.69 8.39
C ALA A 160 -9.04 -10.20 8.65
N THR A 161 -8.26 -10.75 9.57
CA THR A 161 -8.22 -12.21 9.82
C THR A 161 -9.60 -12.82 10.12
N ASN A 162 -10.43 -12.15 10.91
CA ASN A 162 -11.76 -12.63 11.28
C ASN A 162 -12.86 -11.59 11.00
N GLY A 163 -12.67 -10.76 9.98
CA GLY A 163 -13.67 -9.73 9.67
C GLY A 163 -13.33 -8.91 8.44
N ARG A 164 -14.16 -7.94 8.16
CA ARG A 164 -14.02 -7.01 7.04
C ARG A 164 -14.19 -5.58 7.52
N VAL A 165 -13.42 -4.66 6.95
CA VAL A 165 -13.53 -3.22 7.23
C VAL A 165 -13.94 -2.53 5.95
N TYR A 166 -15.03 -1.78 6.01
CA TYR A 166 -15.62 -1.04 4.92
C TYR A 166 -15.55 0.45 5.16
N LYS A 167 -15.42 1.20 4.08
CA LYS A 167 -15.49 2.66 4.03
C LYS A 167 -16.22 3.08 2.78
N GLU A 168 -17.22 3.96 2.91
CA GLU A 168 -17.80 4.65 1.77
C GLU A 168 -16.78 5.60 1.16
N VAL A 169 -16.70 5.61 -0.17
CA VAL A 169 -15.82 6.46 -0.95
C VAL A 169 -16.59 7.09 -2.09
N SER A 170 -16.19 8.29 -2.50
CA SER A 170 -16.86 9.04 -3.57
C SER A 170 -16.52 8.53 -4.98
N SER A 171 -15.82 7.41 -5.07
CA SER A 171 -15.34 6.85 -6.34
C SER A 171 -16.21 5.71 -6.83
N ASN A 172 -16.64 5.77 -8.09
CA ASN A 172 -17.30 4.68 -8.79
C ASN A 172 -16.34 3.71 -9.48
N TYR A 173 -15.03 3.88 -9.26
CA TYR A 173 -14.03 3.02 -9.87
C TYR A 173 -14.01 1.63 -9.22
N LYS A 174 -13.67 0.64 -10.05
CA LYS A 174 -13.52 -0.75 -9.62
C LYS A 174 -12.07 -1.18 -9.77
N PHE A 175 -11.41 -1.46 -8.64
CA PHE A 175 -10.04 -1.97 -8.63
C PHE A 175 -9.71 -2.70 -7.32
N ALA A 176 -8.69 -3.53 -7.37
CA ALA A 176 -8.08 -4.08 -6.16
C ALA A 176 -6.55 -3.98 -6.27
N VAL A 177 -5.88 -3.73 -5.14
CA VAL A 177 -4.44 -3.52 -5.09
C VAL A 177 -3.85 -4.02 -3.78
N THR A 178 -2.65 -4.63 -3.84
CA THR A 178 -1.94 -5.09 -2.64
C THR A 178 -1.45 -3.88 -1.81
N GLN A 179 -1.20 -4.10 -0.53
CA GLN A 179 -0.65 -3.08 0.37
C GLN A 179 0.69 -2.54 -0.15
N PHE A 180 1.55 -3.42 -0.66
CA PHE A 180 2.84 -3.04 -1.24
C PHE A 180 2.67 -2.09 -2.44
N ALA A 181 1.86 -2.48 -3.40
CA ALA A 181 1.56 -1.71 -4.60
C ALA A 181 0.91 -0.36 -4.28
N TYR A 182 -0.07 -0.33 -3.36
CA TYR A 182 -0.68 0.91 -2.89
C TYR A 182 0.36 1.87 -2.27
N SER A 183 1.26 1.35 -1.45
CA SER A 183 2.31 2.16 -0.82
C SER A 183 3.28 2.78 -1.83
N LEU A 184 3.59 2.07 -2.91
CA LEU A 184 4.43 2.60 -3.99
C LEU A 184 3.73 3.70 -4.77
N LEU A 185 2.47 3.50 -5.15
CA LEU A 185 1.66 4.52 -5.82
C LEU A 185 1.62 5.80 -4.98
N LYS A 186 1.28 5.69 -3.70
CA LYS A 186 1.17 6.85 -2.79
C LYS A 186 2.51 7.57 -2.58
N ARG A 187 3.62 6.87 -2.55
CA ARG A 187 4.96 7.51 -2.49
C ARG A 187 5.29 8.30 -3.75
N CYS A 188 4.80 7.85 -4.90
CA CYS A 188 4.98 8.55 -6.16
C CYS A 188 4.04 9.76 -6.25
N SER A 189 2.73 9.56 -6.08
CA SER A 189 1.70 10.60 -6.22
C SER A 189 0.46 10.27 -5.40
N GLU A 190 -0.25 11.29 -4.90
CA GLU A 190 -1.58 11.12 -4.31
C GLU A 190 -2.66 10.92 -5.37
N ILE A 191 -2.45 11.43 -6.58
CA ILE A 191 -3.34 11.23 -7.72
C ILE A 191 -2.81 10.09 -8.58
N VAL A 192 -3.66 9.12 -8.86
CA VAL A 192 -3.35 7.99 -9.73
C VAL A 192 -4.38 7.86 -10.85
N TYR A 193 -3.94 7.35 -11.99
CA TYR A 193 -4.79 7.04 -13.14
C TYR A 193 -5.25 5.58 -13.08
N ASN A 194 -6.55 5.37 -13.28
CA ASN A 194 -7.17 4.05 -13.33
C ASN A 194 -7.39 3.64 -14.78
N VAL A 195 -6.47 2.85 -15.34
CA VAL A 195 -6.46 2.47 -16.76
C VAL A 195 -6.52 0.96 -16.88
N ASP A 196 -7.51 0.42 -17.57
CA ASP A 196 -7.69 -1.02 -17.81
C ASP A 196 -7.29 -1.90 -16.59
N ASN A 197 -6.19 -2.65 -16.74
CA ASN A 197 -5.66 -3.52 -15.70
C ASN A 197 -4.62 -2.87 -14.80
N PHE A 198 -4.41 -1.54 -14.90
CA PHE A 198 -3.34 -0.83 -14.22
C PHE A 198 -3.85 0.31 -13.35
N LEU A 199 -3.10 0.60 -12.29
CA LEU A 199 -3.09 1.88 -11.61
C LEU A 199 -1.73 2.54 -11.87
N ILE A 200 -1.74 3.82 -12.24
CA ILE A 200 -0.53 4.53 -12.67
C ILE A 200 -0.39 5.82 -11.88
N ALA A 201 0.75 5.99 -11.21
CA ALA A 201 1.14 7.23 -10.57
C ALA A 201 2.29 7.88 -11.33
N GLN A 202 2.24 9.21 -11.50
CA GLN A 202 3.30 9.97 -12.16
C GLN A 202 3.69 11.20 -11.36
N LYS A 203 5.00 11.45 -11.26
CA LYS A 203 5.55 12.66 -10.64
C LYS A 203 6.99 12.91 -11.10
N ASN A 204 7.23 14.09 -11.68
CA ASN A 204 8.58 14.58 -12.01
C ASN A 204 9.46 13.58 -12.78
N GLY A 205 8.90 12.86 -13.74
CA GLY A 205 9.62 11.83 -14.53
C GLY A 205 9.66 10.45 -13.90
N LEU A 206 9.17 10.27 -12.67
CA LEU A 206 8.91 8.93 -12.10
C LEU A 206 7.50 8.49 -12.48
N THR A 207 7.40 7.32 -13.09
CA THR A 207 6.13 6.64 -13.35
C THR A 207 6.12 5.29 -12.65
N VAL A 208 5.09 5.04 -11.86
CA VAL A 208 4.84 3.76 -11.17
C VAL A 208 3.57 3.16 -11.76
N ILE A 209 3.68 1.99 -12.36
CA ILE A 209 2.56 1.21 -12.90
C ILE A 209 2.39 -0.03 -12.05
N VAL A 210 1.18 -0.23 -11.56
CA VAL A 210 0.82 -1.37 -10.73
C VAL A 210 -0.25 -2.19 -11.42
N ASN A 211 -0.07 -3.51 -11.48
CA ASN A 211 -1.12 -4.43 -11.93
C ASN A 211 -2.24 -4.47 -10.87
N LYS A 212 -3.48 -4.31 -11.31
CA LYS A 212 -4.63 -4.54 -10.44
C LYS A 212 -4.78 -6.02 -10.11
N CYS A 213 -5.11 -6.30 -8.86
CA CYS A 213 -5.61 -7.63 -8.49
C CYS A 213 -7.04 -7.83 -9.01
N LYS A 214 -7.51 -9.06 -9.01
CA LYS A 214 -8.90 -9.35 -9.29
C LYS A 214 -9.78 -8.68 -8.23
N SER A 215 -10.61 -7.73 -8.65
CA SER A 215 -11.59 -7.09 -7.78
C SER A 215 -12.84 -7.94 -7.65
N PHE A 216 -13.53 -7.80 -6.54
CA PHE A 216 -14.82 -8.46 -6.28
C PHE A 216 -15.86 -7.41 -5.86
N SER A 217 -17.13 -7.74 -6.02
CA SER A 217 -18.22 -6.83 -5.64
C SER A 217 -18.30 -6.68 -4.12
N ASN A 218 -18.54 -5.46 -3.66
CA ASN A 218 -18.81 -5.12 -2.26
C ASN A 218 -20.33 -5.11 -1.96
N SER A 219 -21.16 -5.83 -2.74
CA SER A 219 -22.62 -5.87 -2.59
C SER A 219 -23.09 -6.27 -1.19
N GLU A 220 -22.31 -7.06 -0.45
CA GLU A 220 -22.60 -7.40 0.94
C GLU A 220 -22.65 -6.17 1.88
N TYR A 221 -22.01 -5.06 1.50
CA TYR A 221 -22.03 -3.83 2.30
C TYR A 221 -23.46 -3.32 2.54
N THR A 222 -24.31 -3.33 1.52
CA THR A 222 -25.73 -2.95 1.61
C THR A 222 -26.46 -3.84 2.60
N LEU A 223 -26.24 -5.17 2.55
CA LEU A 223 -26.84 -6.10 3.50
C LEU A 223 -26.42 -5.79 4.95
N PHE A 224 -25.15 -5.45 5.17
CA PHE A 224 -24.67 -5.10 6.50
C PHE A 224 -25.23 -3.78 7.03
N THR A 225 -25.49 -2.80 6.18
CA THR A 225 -26.05 -1.50 6.59
C THR A 225 -27.57 -1.56 6.79
N GLU A 226 -28.30 -2.29 5.98
CA GLU A 226 -29.78 -2.33 6.01
C GLU A 226 -30.37 -3.28 7.07
N GLN A 227 -29.65 -4.36 7.45
CA GLN A 227 -30.18 -5.30 8.42
C GLN A 227 -30.39 -4.64 9.79
N LYS A 228 -31.61 -4.79 10.36
CA LYS A 228 -31.97 -4.26 11.69
C LYS A 228 -31.12 -4.90 12.79
N ALA A 229 -30.58 -4.07 13.67
CA ALA A 229 -29.83 -4.53 14.85
C ALA A 229 -30.79 -4.93 15.98
N SER A 230 -30.45 -6.00 16.69
CA SER A 230 -31.12 -6.41 17.92
C SER A 230 -30.59 -5.67 19.16
N ILE A 231 -29.30 -5.33 19.14
CA ILE A 231 -28.63 -4.56 20.20
C ILE A 231 -27.83 -3.43 19.54
N VAL A 232 -27.86 -2.25 20.11
CA VAL A 232 -27.00 -1.11 19.75
C VAL A 232 -26.53 -0.42 21.01
N CYS A 233 -25.25 -0.10 21.10
CA CYS A 233 -24.68 0.69 22.19
C CYS A 233 -23.39 1.41 21.78
N GLY A 234 -23.03 2.44 22.54
CA GLY A 234 -21.66 2.97 22.54
C GLY A 234 -20.77 2.11 23.44
N ILE A 235 -19.55 1.82 23.04
CA ILE A 235 -18.56 1.10 23.85
C ILE A 235 -17.27 1.91 23.96
N GLY A 236 -16.70 1.99 25.18
CA GLY A 236 -15.35 2.48 25.44
C GLY A 236 -14.33 1.37 25.16
N LEU A 237 -13.26 1.71 24.46
CA LEU A 237 -12.22 0.74 24.08
C LEU A 237 -10.91 0.96 24.84
N THR A 238 -10.79 2.02 25.63
CA THR A 238 -9.53 2.45 26.25
C THR A 238 -8.97 1.38 27.19
N ASP A 239 -9.78 0.91 28.14
CA ASP A 239 -9.35 -0.07 29.14
C ASP A 239 -9.08 -1.44 28.50
N LEU A 240 -9.96 -1.85 27.59
CA LEU A 240 -9.77 -3.08 26.82
C LEU A 240 -8.47 -3.06 26.01
N LYS A 241 -8.18 -1.96 25.32
CA LYS A 241 -6.93 -1.80 24.56
C LYS A 241 -5.70 -1.80 25.48
N TYR A 242 -5.77 -1.06 26.59
CA TYR A 242 -4.68 -1.01 27.56
C TYR A 242 -4.35 -2.40 28.10
N PHE A 243 -5.37 -3.15 28.46
CA PHE A 243 -5.23 -4.48 29.03
C PHE A 243 -4.64 -5.47 28.00
N LEU A 244 -5.20 -5.55 26.82
CA LEU A 244 -4.72 -6.44 25.75
C LEU A 244 -3.32 -6.09 25.24
N ASN A 245 -2.90 -4.82 25.35
CA ASN A 245 -1.52 -4.42 25.05
C ASN A 245 -0.50 -4.98 26.05
N LYS A 246 -0.91 -5.20 27.29
CA LYS A 246 -0.05 -5.74 28.36
C LYS A 246 0.00 -7.26 28.36
N MET A 247 -0.97 -7.91 27.74
CA MET A 247 -1.15 -9.35 27.80
C MET A 247 -1.26 -9.95 26.41
N HIS A 248 -0.50 -11.01 26.15
CA HIS A 248 -0.73 -11.88 25.02
C HIS A 248 -1.77 -12.93 25.45
N SER A 249 -2.96 -12.85 24.87
CA SER A 249 -4.04 -13.79 25.13
C SER A 249 -4.07 -14.84 24.03
N ASP A 250 -4.35 -16.08 24.39
CA ASP A 250 -4.46 -17.22 23.45
C ASP A 250 -5.90 -17.41 22.98
N ASN A 251 -6.78 -16.44 23.22
CA ASN A 251 -8.20 -16.58 22.90
C ASN A 251 -8.52 -16.18 21.46
N SER A 252 -9.42 -16.92 20.88
CA SER A 252 -10.04 -16.55 19.60
C SER A 252 -11.08 -15.43 19.74
N ASN A 253 -11.70 -15.28 20.91
CA ASN A 253 -12.79 -14.32 21.13
C ASN A 253 -12.78 -13.67 22.52
N ILE A 254 -13.14 -12.40 22.57
CA ILE A 254 -13.41 -11.62 23.78
C ILE A 254 -14.92 -11.55 23.93
N LYS A 255 -15.45 -11.96 25.08
CA LYS A 255 -16.89 -11.88 25.37
C LYS A 255 -17.18 -10.56 26.07
N LEU A 256 -18.02 -9.72 25.51
CA LEU A 256 -18.51 -8.49 26.12
C LEU A 256 -19.89 -8.74 26.73
N ASN A 257 -20.03 -8.60 28.03
CA ASN A 257 -21.33 -8.52 28.68
C ASN A 257 -21.73 -7.03 28.79
N LEU A 258 -22.61 -6.61 27.88
CA LEU A 258 -22.97 -5.20 27.75
C LEU A 258 -23.85 -4.71 28.91
N GLN A 259 -24.64 -5.58 29.52
CA GLN A 259 -25.50 -5.24 30.66
C GLN A 259 -24.67 -5.08 31.92
N ASN A 260 -23.76 -6.01 32.17
CA ASN A 260 -22.86 -5.95 33.36
C ASN A 260 -21.68 -5.00 33.14
N ARG A 261 -21.49 -4.50 31.91
CA ARG A 261 -20.38 -3.61 31.51
C ARG A 261 -19.01 -4.24 31.74
N THR A 262 -18.86 -5.50 31.40
CA THR A 262 -17.60 -6.24 31.58
C THR A 262 -17.18 -6.95 30.30
N SER A 263 -15.88 -7.11 30.12
CA SER A 263 -15.28 -7.97 29.08
C SER A 263 -14.60 -9.16 29.73
N HIS A 264 -14.78 -10.34 29.17
CA HIS A 264 -14.19 -11.59 29.63
C HIS A 264 -13.27 -12.18 28.58
N PHE A 265 -12.08 -12.56 28.98
CA PHE A 265 -11.11 -13.26 28.16
C PHE A 265 -10.20 -14.13 29.04
N ASN A 266 -9.55 -15.12 28.43
CA ASN A 266 -8.71 -16.08 29.12
C ASN A 266 -7.24 -15.91 28.72
N LEU A 267 -6.34 -16.12 29.64
CA LEU A 267 -4.90 -16.21 29.41
C LEU A 267 -4.45 -17.58 29.96
N GLY A 268 -4.26 -18.55 29.08
CA GLY A 268 -4.06 -19.94 29.49
C GLY A 268 -5.24 -20.46 30.32
N THR A 269 -4.98 -20.84 31.56
CA THR A 269 -6.00 -21.34 32.51
C THR A 269 -6.68 -20.25 33.33
N ILE A 270 -6.24 -18.98 33.20
CA ILE A 270 -6.75 -17.87 34.00
C ILE A 270 -7.80 -17.08 33.20
N SER A 271 -8.98 -16.88 33.79
CA SER A 271 -10.02 -16.05 33.22
C SER A 271 -9.93 -14.63 33.82
N TYR A 272 -10.02 -13.64 32.94
CA TYR A 272 -9.99 -12.23 33.34
C TYR A 272 -11.32 -11.57 33.06
N GLU A 273 -11.73 -10.70 33.97
CA GLU A 273 -12.87 -9.81 33.80
C GLU A 273 -12.37 -8.37 33.89
N VAL A 274 -12.60 -7.60 32.82
CA VAL A 274 -12.19 -6.20 32.72
C VAL A 274 -13.41 -5.33 32.51
N PRO A 275 -13.59 -4.26 33.30
CA PRO A 275 -14.69 -3.34 33.07
C PRO A 275 -14.59 -2.66 31.71
N ILE A 276 -15.74 -2.41 31.08
CA ILE A 276 -15.88 -1.65 29.84
C ILE A 276 -16.90 -0.55 30.01
N GLU A 277 -16.66 0.58 29.39
CA GLU A 277 -17.66 1.63 29.30
C GLU A 277 -18.73 1.26 28.28
N VAL A 278 -19.99 1.28 28.68
CA VAL A 278 -21.16 1.02 27.82
C VAL A 278 -22.16 2.14 27.98
N ASN A 279 -22.48 2.81 26.87
CA ASN A 279 -23.41 3.94 26.81
C ASN A 279 -24.54 3.66 25.84
N ASP A 280 -25.71 4.26 26.09
CA ASP A 280 -26.89 4.22 25.19
C ASP A 280 -27.30 2.81 24.77
N LEU A 281 -27.22 1.85 25.68
CA LEU A 281 -27.59 0.46 25.41
C LEU A 281 -29.08 0.35 25.09
N LYS A 282 -29.38 -0.09 23.86
CA LYS A 282 -30.73 -0.37 23.36
C LYS A 282 -30.77 -1.81 22.85
N GLY A 283 -31.83 -2.54 23.21
CA GLY A 283 -32.03 -3.91 22.77
C GLY A 283 -33.47 -4.37 22.92
N ALA A 284 -33.78 -5.55 22.37
CA ALA A 284 -35.08 -6.19 22.60
C ALA A 284 -35.16 -6.68 24.05
N PRO A 285 -36.37 -6.69 24.67
CA PRO A 285 -36.54 -7.11 26.07
C PRO A 285 -36.00 -8.51 26.40
N ASN A 286 -35.95 -9.42 25.41
CA ASN A 286 -35.45 -10.79 25.55
C ASN A 286 -34.11 -11.00 24.84
N ALA A 287 -33.33 -9.96 24.54
CA ALA A 287 -32.05 -10.08 23.87
C ALA A 287 -30.95 -10.54 24.82
N ASP A 288 -30.09 -11.44 24.35
CA ASP A 288 -28.83 -11.73 25.01
C ASP A 288 -27.88 -10.54 24.80
N TYR A 289 -27.53 -9.88 25.90
CA TYR A 289 -26.61 -8.73 25.91
C TYR A 289 -25.14 -9.14 25.83
N THR A 290 -24.83 -10.40 25.60
CA THR A 290 -23.47 -10.88 25.41
C THR A 290 -23.09 -10.82 23.93
N VAL A 291 -21.94 -10.24 23.64
CA VAL A 291 -21.36 -10.12 22.29
C VAL A 291 -19.94 -10.67 22.28
N SER A 292 -19.64 -11.53 21.33
CA SER A 292 -18.27 -12.02 21.12
C SER A 292 -17.60 -11.19 20.03
N ILE A 293 -16.38 -10.70 20.32
CA ILE A 293 -15.53 -9.99 19.37
C ILE A 293 -14.25 -10.82 19.16
N PRO A 294 -13.89 -11.18 17.92
CA PRO A 294 -12.63 -11.85 17.65
C PRO A 294 -11.45 -10.99 18.15
N GLU A 295 -10.51 -11.60 18.89
CA GLU A 295 -9.36 -10.85 19.43
C GLU A 295 -8.51 -10.24 18.31
N SER A 296 -8.39 -10.93 17.16
CA SER A 296 -7.72 -10.40 15.97
C SER A 296 -8.31 -9.05 15.49
N ILE A 297 -9.64 -8.87 15.55
CA ILE A 297 -10.28 -7.60 15.21
C ILE A 297 -9.83 -6.49 16.17
N VAL A 298 -9.71 -6.77 17.45
CA VAL A 298 -9.22 -5.79 18.43
C VAL A 298 -7.76 -5.43 18.14
N ARG A 299 -6.90 -6.43 17.94
CA ARG A 299 -5.47 -6.22 17.71
C ARG A 299 -5.16 -5.60 16.35
N GLU A 300 -5.67 -6.17 15.27
CA GLU A 300 -5.32 -5.76 13.91
C GLU A 300 -6.05 -4.47 13.50
N VAL A 301 -7.31 -4.32 13.91
CA VAL A 301 -8.17 -3.24 13.44
C VAL A 301 -8.29 -2.15 14.50
N LEU A 302 -8.84 -2.45 15.68
CA LEU A 302 -9.17 -1.42 16.68
C LEU A 302 -7.93 -0.75 17.25
N PHE A 303 -6.78 -1.45 17.37
CA PHE A 303 -5.52 -0.82 17.78
C PHE A 303 -4.95 0.11 16.70
N SER A 304 -5.20 -0.18 15.44
CA SER A 304 -4.73 0.67 14.32
C SER A 304 -5.52 1.97 14.19
N ILE A 305 -6.73 2.03 14.75
CA ILE A 305 -7.60 3.22 14.70
C ILE A 305 -7.46 4.01 16.01
N GLU A 306 -7.08 5.27 15.91
CA GLU A 306 -7.07 6.18 17.04
C GLU A 306 -8.50 6.55 17.46
N THR A 307 -9.03 5.79 18.41
CA THR A 307 -10.35 6.04 18.99
C THR A 307 -10.40 5.55 20.44
N LYS A 308 -11.18 6.28 21.26
CA LYS A 308 -11.48 5.89 22.64
C LYS A 308 -12.79 5.10 22.73
N GLY A 309 -13.66 5.23 21.73
CA GLY A 309 -14.97 4.59 21.72
C GLY A 309 -15.47 4.27 20.33
N ALA A 310 -16.48 3.42 20.25
CA ALA A 310 -17.13 2.97 19.03
C ALA A 310 -18.61 2.71 19.28
N THR A 311 -19.41 2.65 18.20
CA THR A 311 -20.76 2.13 18.25
C THR A 311 -20.74 0.65 17.87
N LEU A 312 -21.24 -0.19 18.76
CA LEU A 312 -21.41 -1.62 18.53
C LEU A 312 -22.89 -1.93 18.22
N ALA A 313 -23.12 -2.78 17.23
CA ALA A 313 -24.45 -3.30 16.92
C ALA A 313 -24.39 -4.81 16.68
N LYS A 314 -25.19 -5.56 17.45
CA LYS A 314 -25.41 -7.00 17.22
C LYS A 314 -26.61 -7.17 16.28
N LYS A 315 -26.39 -7.88 15.19
CA LYS A 315 -27.42 -8.25 14.21
C LYS A 315 -27.66 -9.77 14.27
N ARG A 316 -28.62 -10.27 13.51
CA ARG A 316 -29.01 -11.69 13.58
C ARG A 316 -27.87 -12.64 13.25
N THR A 317 -27.06 -12.32 12.25
CA THR A 317 -26.03 -13.21 11.68
C THR A 317 -24.61 -12.72 11.87
N PHE A 318 -24.42 -11.47 12.29
CA PHE A 318 -23.09 -10.87 12.47
C PHE A 318 -23.11 -9.76 13.51
N THR A 319 -21.94 -9.35 13.92
CA THR A 319 -21.74 -8.15 14.76
C THR A 319 -20.95 -7.10 13.97
N GLN A 320 -21.29 -5.85 14.19
CA GLN A 320 -20.59 -4.74 13.57
C GLN A 320 -20.15 -3.71 14.62
N ILE A 321 -19.01 -3.08 14.33
CA ILE A 321 -18.51 -1.92 15.07
C ILE A 321 -18.35 -0.77 14.09
N ARG A 322 -18.91 0.40 14.41
CA ARG A 322 -18.75 1.61 13.61
C ARG A 322 -17.85 2.59 14.35
N ILE A 323 -16.82 3.07 13.67
CA ILE A 323 -15.88 4.07 14.14
C ILE A 323 -15.75 5.14 13.08
N LYS A 324 -16.23 6.36 13.36
CA LYS A 324 -16.28 7.44 12.35
C LYS A 324 -16.99 6.92 11.08
N ASN A 325 -16.29 6.96 9.94
CA ASN A 325 -16.77 6.50 8.64
C ASN A 325 -16.37 5.06 8.28
N LEU A 326 -15.81 4.31 9.24
CA LEU A 326 -15.45 2.90 9.05
C LEU A 326 -16.51 1.99 9.66
N LEU A 327 -16.89 0.95 8.90
CA LEU A 327 -17.75 -0.14 9.35
C LEU A 327 -16.92 -1.42 9.40
N ILE A 328 -16.81 -2.02 10.58
CA ILE A 328 -16.12 -3.27 10.84
C ILE A 328 -17.19 -4.35 11.06
N VAL A 329 -17.13 -5.45 10.31
CA VAL A 329 -18.09 -6.56 10.37
C VAL A 329 -17.35 -7.86 10.66
N PHE A 330 -17.87 -8.65 11.58
CA PHE A 330 -17.33 -9.95 11.99
C PHE A 330 -18.42 -10.91 12.48
#